data_f194e7e8637769888266fec86efda56e
#
_entry.id   f194e7e8637769888266fec86efda56e
#
_cell.length_a   1.000
_cell.length_b   1.000
_cell.length_c   1.000
_cell.angle_alpha   90.00
_cell.angle_beta   90.00
_cell.angle_gamma   90.00
#
_symmetry.space_group_name_H-M   'P 1'
#
loop_
_entity.id
_entity.type
_entity.pdbx_description
1 polymer ?
#
loop_
_entity_poly.entity_id
_entity_poly.type
_entity_poly.pdbx_seq_one_letter_code
_entity_poly.pdbx_strand_id
1 'polypeptide(L)'
;MSRNEPFGIYIHIPYCRSKCRYCDFYSAPGARGVPQAYVDALLRELAKNTRRPDTLYFGGGTPALLSPGQVSTLIQAAAPLPGAEITLEANPDVVTPETLVGFRQAGVNRISFGVQSADDAQLQRLGRTHTAAGAARALAWAQEAGFPDICGDIMLALPQYTNAEFDRTLALLQNGGCTHISAYLLKVEPGTAFYRNPPAGLPDADAAADFYLYAVQQLEAAGYRQYEISNFARPGHEGRHNLLYWNCEPYRGIGPAAHSCVDNVRRFWPGDVQGFIDGTVHEETEGDCTAEDYLLMQLRLTRGLDLEEYARRGGHFTAAQQAFMRQCVTHGYAVWEGSSFRLTPAGMVVQNAILTELI
;
A
#
# COMPACT_ATOMS: atom_id res chain seq x y z
N MET A 1 -21.06 -17.46 10.10
CA MET A 1 -20.33 -16.48 9.29
C MET A 1 -21.31 -15.87 8.28
N SER A 2 -21.56 -14.57 8.35
CA SER A 2 -22.49 -13.92 7.40
C SER A 2 -21.83 -13.93 6.01
N ARG A 3 -22.56 -14.32 4.98
CA ARG A 3 -22.06 -14.41 3.58
C ARG A 3 -21.75 -13.05 2.92
N ASN A 4 -21.77 -11.96 3.65
CA ASN A 4 -21.70 -10.59 3.13
C ASN A 4 -20.47 -9.77 3.57
N GLU A 5 -19.59 -10.32 4.37
CA GLU A 5 -18.40 -9.59 4.81
C GLU A 5 -17.30 -9.73 3.75
N PRO A 6 -16.70 -8.62 3.24
CA PRO A 6 -15.64 -8.70 2.24
C PRO A 6 -14.42 -9.44 2.78
N PHE A 7 -13.64 -10.05 1.89
CA PHE A 7 -12.46 -10.84 2.25
C PHE A 7 -11.34 -10.64 1.22
N GLY A 8 -10.12 -10.47 1.71
CA GLY A 8 -8.94 -10.32 0.86
C GLY A 8 -7.93 -11.45 1.00
N ILE A 9 -7.18 -11.69 -0.07
CA ILE A 9 -5.95 -12.48 -0.02
C ILE A 9 -4.78 -11.59 -0.45
N TYR A 10 -3.74 -11.52 0.38
CA TYR A 10 -2.45 -10.92 0.06
C TYR A 10 -1.42 -12.01 -0.19
N ILE A 11 -0.72 -11.96 -1.31
CA ILE A 11 0.37 -12.88 -1.65
C ILE A 11 1.68 -12.08 -1.63
N HIS A 12 2.57 -12.43 -0.71
CA HIS A 12 3.88 -11.81 -0.60
C HIS A 12 4.88 -12.46 -1.57
N ILE A 13 5.53 -11.64 -2.39
CA ILE A 13 6.59 -12.07 -3.31
C ILE A 13 7.90 -11.41 -2.89
N PRO A 14 8.76 -12.10 -2.11
CA PRO A 14 9.94 -11.49 -1.48
C PRO A 14 11.15 -11.34 -2.41
N TYR A 15 10.95 -11.21 -3.71
CA TYR A 15 12.02 -11.16 -4.69
C TYR A 15 12.12 -9.77 -5.34
N CYS A 16 13.34 -9.22 -5.41
CA CYS A 16 13.65 -7.97 -6.10
C CYS A 16 14.87 -8.15 -7.00
N ARG A 17 14.97 -7.38 -8.10
CA ARG A 17 16.23 -7.28 -8.88
C ARG A 17 17.33 -6.59 -8.07
N SER A 18 16.96 -5.51 -7.35
CA SER A 18 17.86 -4.74 -6.49
C SER A 18 17.10 -4.27 -5.25
N LYS A 19 17.82 -3.96 -4.16
CA LYS A 19 17.25 -3.38 -2.94
C LYS A 19 17.34 -1.87 -3.00
N CYS A 20 16.22 -1.17 -2.97
CA CYS A 20 16.18 0.29 -2.87
C CYS A 20 16.75 0.76 -1.53
N ARG A 21 17.37 1.96 -1.49
CA ARG A 21 18.09 2.43 -0.30
C ARG A 21 17.19 2.77 0.89
N TYR A 22 15.93 3.07 0.63
CA TYR A 22 14.91 3.42 1.63
C TYR A 22 14.02 2.25 2.04
N CYS A 23 14.02 1.13 1.29
CA CYS A 23 13.02 0.08 1.43
C CYS A 23 13.32 -0.83 2.62
N ASP A 24 12.36 -0.92 3.55
CA ASP A 24 12.35 -1.78 4.72
C ASP A 24 11.57 -3.09 4.49
N PHE A 25 10.82 -3.21 3.39
CA PHE A 25 10.04 -4.41 3.09
C PHE A 25 10.92 -5.65 3.05
N TYR A 26 10.38 -6.75 3.58
CA TYR A 26 11.05 -8.04 3.53
C TYR A 26 11.22 -8.49 2.06
N SER A 27 12.45 -8.45 1.56
CA SER A 27 12.77 -8.83 0.18
C SER A 27 14.24 -9.21 0.00
N ALA A 28 14.48 -10.19 -0.89
CA ALA A 28 15.80 -10.67 -1.28
C ALA A 28 16.18 -10.08 -2.65
N PRO A 29 17.29 -9.31 -2.74
CA PRO A 29 17.77 -8.74 -4.00
C PRO A 29 18.51 -9.77 -4.85
N GLY A 30 18.70 -9.45 -6.15
CA GLY A 30 19.46 -10.26 -7.10
C GLY A 30 18.62 -11.27 -7.88
N ALA A 31 17.29 -11.26 -7.69
CA ALA A 31 16.41 -12.17 -8.41
C ALA A 31 16.16 -11.73 -9.86
N ARG A 32 16.11 -12.71 -10.78
CA ARG A 32 15.73 -12.52 -12.18
C ARG A 32 14.33 -13.07 -12.51
N GLY A 33 13.70 -13.74 -11.55
CA GLY A 33 12.36 -14.34 -11.63
C GLY A 33 12.03 -14.99 -10.29
N VAL A 34 10.82 -15.50 -10.15
CA VAL A 34 10.36 -16.21 -8.95
C VAL A 34 10.56 -17.72 -9.15
N PRO A 35 11.29 -18.40 -8.25
CA PRO A 35 11.50 -19.85 -8.36
C PRO A 35 10.18 -20.63 -8.32
N GLN A 36 10.06 -21.70 -9.13
CA GLN A 36 8.84 -22.53 -9.16
C GLN A 36 8.55 -23.16 -7.79
N ALA A 37 9.57 -23.59 -7.05
CA ALA A 37 9.40 -24.14 -5.71
C ALA A 37 8.70 -23.16 -4.74
N TYR A 38 8.93 -21.85 -4.89
CA TYR A 38 8.22 -20.82 -4.11
C TYR A 38 6.75 -20.73 -4.54
N VAL A 39 6.47 -20.76 -5.84
CA VAL A 39 5.09 -20.77 -6.35
C VAL A 39 4.34 -22.01 -5.87
N ASP A 40 4.99 -23.18 -5.88
CA ASP A 40 4.40 -24.43 -5.39
C ASP A 40 4.09 -24.35 -3.89
N ALA A 41 4.93 -23.65 -3.10
CA ALA A 41 4.66 -23.39 -1.69
C ALA A 41 3.45 -22.46 -1.50
N LEU A 42 3.32 -21.40 -2.30
CA LEU A 42 2.14 -20.54 -2.28
C LEU A 42 0.86 -21.31 -2.64
N LEU A 43 0.92 -22.20 -3.62
CA LEU A 43 -0.21 -23.05 -4.03
C LEU A 43 -0.63 -24.00 -2.91
N ARG A 44 0.31 -24.59 -2.17
CA ARG A 44 0.02 -25.44 -1.00
C ARG A 44 -0.76 -24.66 0.08
N GLU A 45 -0.39 -23.39 0.32
CA GLU A 45 -1.07 -22.55 1.30
C GLU A 45 -2.43 -22.04 0.77
N LEU A 46 -2.53 -21.69 -0.51
CA LEU A 46 -3.80 -21.30 -1.14
C LEU A 46 -4.83 -22.45 -1.09
N ALA A 47 -4.39 -23.70 -1.24
CA ALA A 47 -5.27 -24.87 -1.18
C ALA A 47 -5.96 -25.07 0.20
N LYS A 48 -5.41 -24.47 1.27
CA LYS A 48 -6.02 -24.46 2.60
C LYS A 48 -7.11 -23.40 2.75
N ASN A 49 -7.24 -22.49 1.78
CA ASN A 49 -8.20 -21.40 1.85
C ASN A 49 -9.60 -21.89 1.50
N THR A 50 -10.58 -21.63 2.37
CA THR A 50 -11.97 -22.07 2.19
C THR A 50 -12.92 -20.96 1.73
N ARG A 51 -12.42 -19.71 1.65
CA ARG A 51 -13.21 -18.53 1.32
C ARG A 51 -12.71 -17.88 0.03
N ARG A 52 -13.60 -17.59 -0.89
CA ARG A 52 -13.26 -16.90 -2.15
C ARG A 52 -13.06 -15.40 -1.87
N PRO A 53 -11.94 -14.80 -2.33
CA PRO A 53 -11.65 -13.41 -2.03
C PRO A 53 -12.38 -12.42 -2.95
N ASP A 54 -12.77 -11.28 -2.39
CA ASP A 54 -13.23 -10.07 -3.10
C ASP A 54 -12.05 -9.27 -3.65
N THR A 55 -10.86 -9.45 -3.06
CA THR A 55 -9.63 -8.82 -3.52
C THR A 55 -8.46 -9.79 -3.41
N LEU A 56 -7.59 -9.81 -4.44
CA LEU A 56 -6.33 -10.56 -4.47
C LEU A 56 -5.20 -9.58 -4.77
N TYR A 57 -4.21 -9.52 -3.87
CA TYR A 57 -3.13 -8.56 -3.98
C TYR A 57 -1.77 -9.28 -4.00
N PHE A 58 -1.00 -9.08 -5.07
CA PHE A 58 0.38 -9.52 -5.17
C PHE A 58 1.30 -8.36 -4.83
N GLY A 59 1.95 -8.41 -3.66
CA GLY A 59 2.81 -7.35 -3.14
C GLY A 59 4.13 -7.83 -2.57
N GLY A 60 4.88 -6.90 -1.99
CA GLY A 60 6.09 -7.15 -1.21
C GLY A 60 7.39 -6.66 -1.84
N GLY A 61 8.15 -7.54 -2.49
CA GLY A 61 9.36 -7.16 -3.21
C GLY A 61 9.05 -6.61 -4.60
N THR A 62 8.94 -7.48 -5.59
CA THR A 62 8.58 -7.12 -6.97
C THR A 62 7.75 -8.26 -7.59
N PRO A 63 6.45 -8.29 -7.37
CA PRO A 63 5.57 -9.34 -7.88
C PRO A 63 5.61 -9.53 -9.41
N ALA A 64 5.88 -8.47 -10.16
CA ALA A 64 6.07 -8.53 -11.61
C ALA A 64 7.29 -9.36 -12.08
N LEU A 65 8.07 -9.93 -11.16
CA LEU A 65 9.07 -10.98 -11.46
C LEU A 65 8.44 -12.37 -11.65
N LEU A 66 7.17 -12.57 -11.27
CA LEU A 66 6.39 -13.74 -11.66
C LEU A 66 6.20 -13.75 -13.20
N SER A 67 6.22 -14.91 -13.79
CA SER A 67 5.76 -15.05 -15.18
C SER A 67 4.22 -14.92 -15.25
N PRO A 68 3.64 -14.50 -16.39
CA PRO A 68 2.19 -14.48 -16.56
C PRO A 68 1.52 -15.83 -16.28
N GLY A 69 2.19 -16.95 -16.62
CA GLY A 69 1.70 -18.30 -16.32
C GLY A 69 1.64 -18.61 -14.83
N GLN A 70 2.67 -18.20 -14.06
CA GLN A 70 2.66 -18.32 -12.60
C GLN A 70 1.55 -17.48 -11.97
N VAL A 71 1.35 -16.23 -12.42
CA VAL A 71 0.26 -15.37 -11.96
C VAL A 71 -1.10 -16.00 -12.25
N SER A 72 -1.30 -16.51 -13.48
CA SER A 72 -2.54 -17.21 -13.85
C SER A 72 -2.83 -18.40 -12.94
N THR A 73 -1.82 -19.24 -12.67
CA THR A 73 -1.97 -20.40 -11.79
C THR A 73 -2.35 -19.99 -10.36
N LEU A 74 -1.72 -18.95 -9.81
CA LEU A 74 -2.02 -18.45 -8.46
C LEU A 74 -3.42 -17.83 -8.39
N ILE A 75 -3.85 -17.07 -9.41
CA ILE A 75 -5.21 -16.52 -9.48
C ILE A 75 -6.26 -17.65 -9.53
N GLN A 76 -6.02 -18.68 -10.36
CA GLN A 76 -6.91 -19.84 -10.44
C GLN A 76 -7.01 -20.57 -9.10
N ALA A 77 -5.90 -20.76 -8.40
CA ALA A 77 -5.88 -21.39 -7.08
C ALA A 77 -6.58 -20.56 -6.00
N ALA A 78 -6.44 -19.22 -6.04
CA ALA A 78 -7.14 -18.33 -5.14
C ALA A 78 -8.65 -18.26 -5.41
N ALA A 79 -9.08 -18.58 -6.63
CA ALA A 79 -10.48 -18.62 -7.08
C ALA A 79 -11.29 -17.37 -6.70
N PRO A 80 -10.85 -16.14 -7.05
CA PRO A 80 -11.52 -14.91 -6.63
C PRO A 80 -12.97 -14.85 -7.09
N LEU A 81 -13.78 -14.02 -6.42
CA LEU A 81 -15.16 -13.77 -6.81
C LEU A 81 -15.23 -13.03 -8.15
N PRO A 82 -16.32 -13.18 -8.92
CA PRO A 82 -16.55 -12.34 -10.10
C PRO A 82 -16.52 -10.85 -9.72
N GLY A 83 -15.76 -10.04 -10.44
CA GLY A 83 -15.56 -8.62 -10.15
C GLY A 83 -14.59 -8.33 -8.99
N ALA A 84 -13.82 -9.32 -8.54
CA ALA A 84 -12.74 -9.12 -7.58
C ALA A 84 -11.70 -8.13 -8.11
N GLU A 85 -11.15 -7.30 -7.22
CA GLU A 85 -9.95 -6.52 -7.51
C GLU A 85 -8.74 -7.45 -7.46
N ILE A 86 -7.96 -7.51 -8.54
CA ILE A 86 -6.74 -8.31 -8.62
C ILE A 86 -5.58 -7.38 -8.94
N THR A 87 -4.81 -7.04 -7.90
CA THR A 87 -3.69 -6.09 -7.96
C THR A 87 -2.36 -6.81 -8.09
N LEU A 88 -1.45 -6.26 -8.90
CA LEU A 88 -0.07 -6.71 -9.01
C LEU A 88 0.88 -5.51 -8.96
N GLU A 89 1.84 -5.53 -8.03
CA GLU A 89 2.90 -4.52 -7.95
C GLU A 89 4.00 -4.79 -8.97
N ALA A 90 4.51 -3.71 -9.55
CA ALA A 90 5.53 -3.75 -10.58
C ALA A 90 6.56 -2.63 -10.43
N ASN A 91 7.78 -2.88 -10.84
CA ASN A 91 8.76 -1.83 -11.12
C ASN A 91 8.81 -1.55 -12.62
N PRO A 92 8.97 -0.28 -13.06
CA PRO A 92 8.98 0.07 -14.49
C PRO A 92 10.02 -0.67 -15.34
N ASP A 93 11.16 -1.05 -14.74
CA ASP A 93 12.28 -1.74 -15.41
C ASP A 93 12.12 -3.27 -15.50
N VAL A 94 11.04 -3.84 -14.92
CA VAL A 94 10.82 -5.30 -14.89
C VAL A 94 9.80 -5.75 -15.91
N VAL A 95 8.94 -4.84 -16.37
CA VAL A 95 7.84 -5.15 -17.28
C VAL A 95 8.20 -4.91 -18.74
N THR A 96 7.53 -5.65 -19.62
CA THR A 96 7.52 -5.44 -21.08
C THR A 96 6.08 -5.41 -21.56
N PRO A 97 5.80 -4.94 -22.81
CA PRO A 97 4.46 -5.02 -23.38
C PRO A 97 3.85 -6.42 -23.27
N GLU A 98 4.65 -7.45 -23.58
CA GLU A 98 4.21 -8.85 -23.59
C GLU A 98 3.85 -9.34 -22.18
N THR A 99 4.66 -8.99 -21.16
CA THR A 99 4.36 -9.40 -19.78
C THR A 99 3.12 -8.70 -19.25
N LEU A 100 2.90 -7.42 -19.59
CA LEU A 100 1.71 -6.67 -19.18
C LEU A 100 0.44 -7.23 -19.82
N VAL A 101 0.48 -7.54 -21.13
CA VAL A 101 -0.63 -8.22 -21.81
C VAL A 101 -0.89 -9.59 -21.16
N GLY A 102 0.17 -10.34 -20.84
CA GLY A 102 0.05 -11.64 -20.18
C GLY A 102 -0.55 -11.54 -18.77
N PHE A 103 -0.19 -10.55 -17.96
CA PHE A 103 -0.80 -10.31 -16.63
C PHE A 103 -2.28 -9.94 -16.78
N ARG A 104 -2.61 -9.08 -17.75
CA ARG A 104 -3.99 -8.71 -18.03
C ARG A 104 -4.84 -9.93 -18.43
N GLN A 105 -4.30 -10.81 -19.29
CA GLN A 105 -4.95 -12.05 -19.70
C GLN A 105 -5.06 -13.06 -18.56
N ALA A 106 -4.10 -13.08 -17.62
CA ALA A 106 -4.15 -13.90 -16.41
C ALA A 106 -5.27 -13.48 -15.46
N GLY A 107 -5.83 -12.26 -15.62
CA GLY A 107 -6.94 -11.74 -14.82
C GLY A 107 -6.57 -10.56 -13.93
N VAL A 108 -5.31 -10.08 -13.92
CA VAL A 108 -4.93 -8.86 -13.20
C VAL A 108 -5.70 -7.68 -13.79
N ASN A 109 -6.40 -6.93 -12.94
CA ASN A 109 -7.19 -5.78 -13.38
C ASN A 109 -6.74 -4.45 -12.77
N ARG A 110 -5.79 -4.48 -11.84
CA ARG A 110 -5.13 -3.31 -11.24
C ARG A 110 -3.62 -3.53 -11.22
N ILE A 111 -2.85 -2.57 -11.73
CA ILE A 111 -1.37 -2.64 -11.69
C ILE A 111 -0.82 -1.42 -10.94
N SER A 112 0.12 -1.64 -10.00
CA SER A 112 0.77 -0.57 -9.25
C SER A 112 2.24 -0.47 -9.62
N PHE A 113 2.66 0.71 -10.08
CA PHE A 113 4.04 0.98 -10.48
C PHE A 113 4.78 1.81 -9.45
N GLY A 114 5.88 1.30 -8.93
CA GLY A 114 6.81 2.07 -8.11
C GLY A 114 7.57 3.10 -8.95
N VAL A 115 6.92 4.20 -9.32
CA VAL A 115 7.50 5.30 -10.12
C VAL A 115 8.45 6.16 -9.30
N GLN A 116 8.06 6.52 -8.09
CA GLN A 116 8.75 7.28 -7.06
C GLN A 116 9.00 8.75 -7.42
N SER A 117 9.54 9.07 -8.60
CA SER A 117 9.82 10.43 -9.07
C SER A 117 9.96 10.46 -10.59
N ALA A 118 9.68 11.61 -11.20
CA ALA A 118 10.02 11.92 -12.59
C ALA A 118 11.41 12.59 -12.73
N ASP A 119 12.21 12.58 -11.68
CA ASP A 119 13.57 13.11 -11.69
C ASP A 119 14.60 11.99 -11.58
N ASP A 120 15.45 11.82 -12.60
CA ASP A 120 16.42 10.73 -12.66
C ASP A 120 17.49 10.82 -11.56
N ALA A 121 17.84 12.03 -11.09
CA ALA A 121 18.79 12.20 -9.99
C ALA A 121 18.16 11.73 -8.67
N GLN A 122 16.88 12.00 -8.45
CA GLN A 122 16.15 11.47 -7.29
C GLN A 122 16.04 9.94 -7.37
N LEU A 123 15.70 9.39 -8.53
CA LEU A 123 15.64 7.93 -8.73
C LEU A 123 16.98 7.26 -8.40
N GLN A 124 18.09 7.84 -8.85
CA GLN A 124 19.43 7.34 -8.54
C GLN A 124 19.76 7.42 -7.04
N ARG A 125 19.37 8.53 -6.36
CA ARG A 125 19.53 8.67 -4.90
C ARG A 125 18.76 7.60 -4.14
N LEU A 126 17.54 7.28 -4.58
CA LEU A 126 16.68 6.23 -4.03
C LEU A 126 17.21 4.82 -4.31
N GLY A 127 18.20 4.66 -5.21
CA GLY A 127 18.71 3.36 -5.65
C GLY A 127 17.76 2.65 -6.62
N ARG A 128 16.95 3.43 -7.37
CA ARG A 128 16.08 2.89 -8.41
C ARG A 128 16.90 2.61 -9.68
N THR A 129 16.51 1.57 -10.40
CA THR A 129 17.19 1.11 -11.62
C THR A 129 16.52 1.62 -12.90
N HIS A 130 15.28 2.10 -12.80
CA HIS A 130 14.57 2.73 -13.92
C HIS A 130 14.82 4.24 -13.99
N THR A 131 14.48 4.85 -15.13
CA THR A 131 14.47 6.29 -15.37
C THR A 131 13.02 6.80 -15.48
N ALA A 132 12.84 8.12 -15.41
CA ALA A 132 11.54 8.77 -15.65
C ALA A 132 10.97 8.40 -17.03
N ALA A 133 11.81 8.38 -18.07
CA ALA A 133 11.40 7.92 -19.41
C ALA A 133 11.01 6.43 -19.42
N GLY A 134 11.68 5.59 -18.61
CA GLY A 134 11.31 4.18 -18.43
C GLY A 134 9.95 4.04 -17.75
N ALA A 135 9.68 4.83 -16.72
CA ALA A 135 8.38 4.86 -16.05
C ALA A 135 7.25 5.31 -17.00
N ALA A 136 7.47 6.38 -17.79
CA ALA A 136 6.49 6.82 -18.77
C ALA A 136 6.14 5.72 -19.80
N ARG A 137 7.16 5.00 -20.30
CA ARG A 137 6.92 3.86 -21.21
C ARG A 137 6.14 2.72 -20.55
N ALA A 138 6.48 2.34 -19.32
CA ALA A 138 5.78 1.27 -18.61
C ALA A 138 4.29 1.60 -18.38
N LEU A 139 4.00 2.85 -18.03
CA LEU A 139 2.62 3.34 -17.89
C LEU A 139 1.87 3.31 -19.23
N ALA A 140 2.51 3.76 -20.34
CA ALA A 140 1.91 3.69 -21.67
C ALA A 140 1.61 2.24 -22.08
N TRP A 141 2.52 1.31 -21.87
CA TRP A 141 2.30 -0.10 -22.13
C TRP A 141 1.18 -0.72 -21.29
N ALA A 142 1.00 -0.26 -20.04
CA ALA A 142 -0.13 -0.69 -19.22
C ALA A 142 -1.48 -0.20 -19.78
N GLN A 143 -1.53 1.04 -20.30
CA GLN A 143 -2.71 1.55 -21.01
C GLN A 143 -2.99 0.73 -22.27
N GLU A 144 -1.97 0.46 -23.10
CA GLU A 144 -2.07 -0.34 -24.32
C GLU A 144 -2.51 -1.80 -24.02
N ALA A 145 -2.07 -2.37 -22.88
CA ALA A 145 -2.51 -3.69 -22.42
C ALA A 145 -3.96 -3.70 -21.89
N GLY A 146 -4.60 -2.53 -21.73
CA GLY A 146 -5.99 -2.39 -21.34
C GLY A 146 -6.23 -2.61 -19.84
N PHE A 147 -5.29 -2.18 -18.98
CA PHE A 147 -5.54 -2.15 -17.53
C PHE A 147 -6.58 -1.06 -17.21
N PRO A 148 -7.70 -1.42 -16.56
CA PRO A 148 -8.70 -0.43 -16.14
C PRO A 148 -8.22 0.44 -14.97
N ASP A 149 -7.33 -0.11 -14.12
CA ASP A 149 -6.74 0.57 -12.99
C ASP A 149 -5.22 0.57 -13.06
N ILE A 150 -4.65 1.76 -13.15
CA ILE A 150 -3.19 1.98 -13.13
C ILE A 150 -2.90 2.87 -11.91
N CYS A 151 -2.08 2.35 -10.99
CA CYS A 151 -1.59 3.08 -9.83
C CYS A 151 -0.13 3.51 -10.05
N GLY A 152 0.20 4.72 -9.65
CA GLY A 152 1.57 5.21 -9.56
C GLY A 152 1.94 5.50 -8.11
N ASP A 153 2.97 4.81 -7.60
CA ASP A 153 3.49 5.06 -6.26
C ASP A 153 4.61 6.08 -6.35
N ILE A 154 4.53 7.14 -5.54
CA ILE A 154 5.49 8.25 -5.51
C ILE A 154 5.98 8.53 -4.09
N MET A 155 7.19 9.07 -4.01
CA MET A 155 7.79 9.49 -2.75
C MET A 155 7.75 11.00 -2.62
N LEU A 156 7.26 11.48 -1.49
CA LEU A 156 7.20 12.88 -1.11
C LEU A 156 8.39 13.26 -0.20
N ALA A 157 8.69 14.54 -0.12
CA ALA A 157 9.71 15.07 0.78
C ALA A 157 11.09 14.40 0.62
N LEU A 158 11.49 14.16 -0.63
CA LEU A 158 12.81 13.63 -0.98
C LEU A 158 13.92 14.64 -0.65
N PRO A 159 15.20 14.20 -0.56
CA PRO A 159 16.31 15.12 -0.31
C PRO A 159 16.37 16.25 -1.35
N GLN A 160 16.33 17.49 -0.88
CA GLN A 160 16.33 18.70 -1.74
C GLN A 160 15.19 18.74 -2.77
N TYR A 161 14.08 18.06 -2.50
CA TYR A 161 12.93 17.96 -3.41
C TYR A 161 12.17 19.27 -3.47
N THR A 162 11.79 19.68 -4.67
CA THR A 162 11.06 20.93 -4.92
C THR A 162 9.63 20.66 -5.39
N ASN A 163 8.75 21.64 -5.20
CA ASN A 163 7.37 21.59 -5.73
C ASN A 163 7.36 21.34 -7.24
N ALA A 164 8.27 21.97 -8.01
CA ALA A 164 8.37 21.77 -9.44
C ALA A 164 8.75 20.33 -9.85
N GLU A 165 9.54 19.62 -9.05
CA GLU A 165 9.84 18.21 -9.26
C GLU A 165 8.62 17.33 -9.00
N PHE A 166 7.86 17.64 -7.96
CA PHE A 166 6.59 16.97 -7.69
C PHE A 166 5.59 17.19 -8.84
N ASP A 167 5.43 18.44 -9.32
CA ASP A 167 4.51 18.77 -10.40
C ASP A 167 4.85 18.00 -11.68
N ARG A 168 6.16 17.87 -12.01
CA ARG A 168 6.60 17.01 -13.12
C ARG A 168 6.24 15.54 -12.91
N THR A 169 6.36 15.06 -11.69
CA THR A 169 6.02 13.68 -11.33
C THR A 169 4.51 13.44 -11.47
N LEU A 170 3.69 14.38 -10.98
CA LEU A 170 2.24 14.34 -11.12
C LEU A 170 1.82 14.36 -12.60
N ALA A 171 2.43 15.25 -13.39
CA ALA A 171 2.16 15.31 -14.83
C ALA A 171 2.52 14.00 -15.55
N LEU A 172 3.62 13.35 -15.18
CA LEU A 172 3.99 12.04 -15.72
C LEU A 172 2.92 10.99 -15.42
N LEU A 173 2.40 10.95 -14.20
CA LEU A 173 1.35 10.00 -13.81
C LEU A 173 0.02 10.27 -14.53
N GLN A 174 -0.38 11.56 -14.65
CA GLN A 174 -1.58 11.96 -15.37
C GLN A 174 -1.51 11.56 -16.86
N ASN A 175 -0.39 11.86 -17.52
CA ASN A 175 -0.14 11.47 -18.90
C ASN A 175 -0.06 9.96 -19.09
N GLY A 176 0.43 9.25 -18.05
CA GLY A 176 0.47 7.81 -17.97
C GLY A 176 -0.88 7.15 -17.67
N GLY A 177 -1.98 7.91 -17.60
CA GLY A 177 -3.34 7.39 -17.39
C GLY A 177 -3.57 6.79 -16.00
N CYS A 178 -2.79 7.17 -14.98
CA CYS A 178 -3.00 6.70 -13.62
C CYS A 178 -4.40 7.10 -13.12
N THR A 179 -5.14 6.12 -12.60
CA THR A 179 -6.43 6.32 -11.95
C THR A 179 -6.29 6.46 -10.44
N HIS A 180 -5.12 6.07 -9.91
CA HIS A 180 -4.80 6.07 -8.50
C HIS A 180 -3.34 6.48 -8.28
N ILE A 181 -3.06 7.17 -7.19
CA ILE A 181 -1.72 7.60 -6.79
C ILE A 181 -1.52 7.28 -5.31
N SER A 182 -0.45 6.53 -5.00
CA SER A 182 0.03 6.35 -3.63
C SER A 182 1.19 7.31 -3.40
N ALA A 183 1.05 8.23 -2.46
CA ALA A 183 2.00 9.30 -2.19
C ALA A 183 2.53 9.17 -0.74
N TYR A 184 3.77 8.69 -0.60
CA TYR A 184 4.37 8.37 0.68
C TYR A 184 5.44 9.41 1.06
N LEU A 185 5.35 9.96 2.26
CA LEU A 185 6.47 10.70 2.85
C LEU A 185 7.67 9.76 3.03
N LEU A 186 8.85 10.20 2.58
CA LEU A 186 10.06 9.43 2.79
C LEU A 186 10.36 9.33 4.28
N LYS A 187 10.36 8.11 4.80
CA LYS A 187 10.76 7.79 6.16
C LYS A 187 12.06 6.99 6.16
N VAL A 188 12.97 7.34 7.05
CA VAL A 188 14.25 6.64 7.19
C VAL A 188 14.10 5.55 8.25
N GLU A 189 13.80 4.33 7.80
CA GLU A 189 13.53 3.20 8.67
C GLU A 189 14.81 2.46 9.08
N PRO A 190 14.88 1.96 10.33
CA PRO A 190 15.96 1.10 10.79
C PRO A 190 16.21 -0.09 9.85
N GLY A 191 17.46 -0.48 9.67
CA GLY A 191 17.84 -1.58 8.78
C GLY A 191 18.03 -1.20 7.31
N THR A 192 17.54 -0.03 6.87
CA THR A 192 17.69 0.45 5.49
C THR A 192 19.10 1.01 5.21
N ALA A 193 19.45 1.16 3.93
CA ALA A 193 20.70 1.81 3.56
C ALA A 193 20.68 3.31 3.93
N PHE A 194 19.54 3.97 3.84
CA PHE A 194 19.37 5.37 4.26
C PHE A 194 19.51 5.55 5.77
N TYR A 195 19.10 4.58 6.58
CA TYR A 195 19.35 4.64 8.04
C TYR A 195 20.83 4.57 8.38
N ARG A 196 21.59 3.70 7.67
CA ARG A 196 23.04 3.58 7.87
C ARG A 196 23.84 4.77 7.32
N ASN A 197 23.35 5.39 6.26
CA ASN A 197 23.96 6.56 5.62
C ASN A 197 22.86 7.49 5.11
N PRO A 198 22.30 8.35 5.99
CA PRO A 198 21.22 9.26 5.63
C PRO A 198 21.62 10.21 4.49
N PRO A 199 20.79 10.40 3.48
CA PRO A 199 21.07 11.33 2.40
C PRO A 199 21.09 12.77 2.92
N ALA A 200 22.02 13.59 2.45
CA ALA A 200 22.07 15.01 2.77
C ALA A 200 20.87 15.75 2.16
N GLY A 201 20.35 16.74 2.88
CA GLY A 201 19.28 17.61 2.39
C GLY A 201 17.87 17.00 2.54
N LEU A 202 17.70 16.05 3.46
CA LEU A 202 16.37 15.67 3.92
C LEU A 202 15.68 16.89 4.55
N PRO A 203 14.38 17.12 4.27
CA PRO A 203 13.62 18.16 4.96
C PRO A 203 13.48 17.82 6.45
N ASP A 204 13.35 18.85 7.27
CA ASP A 204 12.86 18.68 8.64
C ASP A 204 11.37 18.34 8.66
N ALA A 205 10.82 18.14 9.85
CA ALA A 205 9.43 17.73 10.01
C ALA A 205 8.44 18.78 9.48
N ASP A 206 8.72 20.07 9.69
CA ASP A 206 7.84 21.16 9.26
C ASP A 206 7.86 21.29 7.72
N ALA A 207 9.04 21.26 7.11
CA ALA A 207 9.17 21.27 5.65
C ALA A 207 8.55 20.04 4.97
N ALA A 208 8.64 18.87 5.62
CA ALA A 208 7.98 17.66 5.13
C ALA A 208 6.45 17.76 5.24
N ALA A 209 5.94 18.37 6.31
CA ALA A 209 4.54 18.66 6.52
C ALA A 209 3.98 19.62 5.45
N ASP A 210 4.67 20.74 5.25
CA ASP A 210 4.30 21.73 4.22
C ASP A 210 4.29 21.10 2.82
N PHE A 211 5.28 20.25 2.53
CA PHE A 211 5.33 19.54 1.25
C PHE A 211 4.18 18.54 1.09
N TYR A 212 3.80 17.82 2.14
CA TYR A 212 2.64 16.94 2.11
C TYR A 212 1.35 17.72 1.82
N LEU A 213 1.12 18.84 2.50
CA LEU A 213 -0.06 19.68 2.29
C LEU A 213 -0.10 20.24 0.86
N TYR A 214 1.05 20.67 0.33
CA TYR A 214 1.17 21.05 -1.08
C TYR A 214 0.78 19.89 -2.01
N ALA A 215 1.31 18.69 -1.78
CA ALA A 215 1.02 17.52 -2.59
C ALA A 215 -0.48 17.16 -2.56
N VAL A 216 -1.13 17.18 -1.38
CA VAL A 216 -2.57 16.98 -1.25
C VAL A 216 -3.34 17.96 -2.12
N GLN A 217 -3.02 19.26 -2.02
CA GLN A 217 -3.69 20.32 -2.80
C GLN A 217 -3.54 20.09 -4.31
N GLN A 218 -2.34 19.75 -4.78
CA GLN A 218 -2.09 19.53 -6.22
C GLN A 218 -2.78 18.26 -6.74
N LEU A 219 -2.78 17.18 -5.95
CA LEU A 219 -3.47 15.92 -6.29
C LEU A 219 -4.98 16.13 -6.39
N GLU A 220 -5.58 16.86 -5.44
CA GLU A 220 -7.00 17.18 -5.48
C GLU A 220 -7.36 18.09 -6.67
N ALA A 221 -6.54 19.12 -6.94
CA ALA A 221 -6.70 19.96 -8.10
C ALA A 221 -6.59 19.19 -9.43
N ALA A 222 -5.81 18.11 -9.45
CA ALA A 222 -5.66 17.20 -10.58
C ALA A 222 -6.80 16.17 -10.70
N GLY A 223 -7.78 16.18 -9.77
CA GLY A 223 -8.96 15.30 -9.76
C GLY A 223 -8.76 13.96 -9.07
N TYR A 224 -7.70 13.81 -8.28
CA TYR A 224 -7.50 12.66 -7.40
C TYR A 224 -7.97 13.01 -5.98
N ARG A 225 -9.03 12.37 -5.52
CA ARG A 225 -9.56 12.59 -4.17
C ARG A 225 -8.75 11.77 -3.16
N GLN A 226 -8.32 12.43 -2.09
CA GLN A 226 -7.74 11.72 -0.97
C GLN A 226 -8.82 10.86 -0.31
N TYR A 227 -8.55 9.56 -0.08
CA TYR A 227 -9.44 8.68 0.67
C TYR A 227 -8.81 8.11 1.94
N GLU A 228 -7.45 8.14 2.02
CA GLU A 228 -6.69 7.90 3.24
C GLU A 228 -5.36 8.68 3.19
N ILE A 229 -4.59 8.68 4.27
CA ILE A 229 -3.43 9.55 4.46
C ILE A 229 -2.41 9.54 3.31
N SER A 230 -2.21 8.39 2.65
CA SER A 230 -1.21 8.22 1.58
C SER A 230 -1.80 7.94 0.20
N ASN A 231 -3.11 7.71 0.09
CA ASN A 231 -3.70 7.25 -1.17
C ASN A 231 -4.77 8.20 -1.70
N PHE A 232 -4.68 8.44 -3.00
CA PHE A 232 -5.50 9.35 -3.77
C PHE A 232 -6.03 8.63 -5.02
N ALA A 233 -7.30 8.80 -5.34
CA ALA A 233 -7.90 8.12 -6.48
C ALA A 233 -8.86 9.03 -7.25
N ARG A 234 -9.05 8.77 -8.53
CA ARG A 234 -10.24 9.22 -9.24
C ARG A 234 -11.45 8.53 -8.64
N PRO A 235 -12.62 9.17 -8.59
CA PRO A 235 -13.83 8.56 -8.01
C PRO A 235 -14.11 7.17 -8.57
N GLY A 236 -14.27 6.16 -7.68
CA GLY A 236 -14.51 4.77 -8.06
C GLY A 236 -13.27 3.92 -8.33
N HIS A 237 -12.06 4.48 -8.14
CA HIS A 237 -10.77 3.79 -8.34
C HIS A 237 -9.97 3.65 -7.03
N GLU A 238 -10.62 3.80 -5.88
CA GLU A 238 -10.01 3.57 -4.57
C GLU A 238 -9.54 2.10 -4.46
N GLY A 239 -8.39 1.88 -3.83
CA GLY A 239 -7.82 0.54 -3.63
C GLY A 239 -8.66 -0.27 -2.65
N ARG A 240 -9.45 -1.22 -3.16
CA ARG A 240 -10.37 -2.03 -2.35
C ARG A 240 -9.63 -2.93 -1.35
N HIS A 241 -8.49 -3.47 -1.76
CA HIS A 241 -7.69 -4.33 -0.90
C HIS A 241 -7.14 -3.57 0.32
N ASN A 242 -6.57 -2.36 0.11
CA ASN A 242 -6.05 -1.54 1.21
C ASN A 242 -7.18 -1.08 2.15
N LEU A 243 -8.37 -0.84 1.62
CA LEU A 243 -9.53 -0.49 2.44
C LEU A 243 -9.96 -1.62 3.39
N LEU A 244 -9.69 -2.92 3.07
CA LEU A 244 -9.91 -4.00 4.02
C LEU A 244 -9.05 -3.82 5.28
N TYR A 245 -7.78 -3.45 5.11
CA TYR A 245 -6.88 -3.20 6.24
C TYR A 245 -7.38 -2.06 7.11
N TRP A 246 -7.70 -0.92 6.48
CA TRP A 246 -8.15 0.27 7.19
C TRP A 246 -9.50 0.09 7.87
N ASN A 247 -10.34 -0.81 7.39
CA ASN A 247 -11.63 -1.16 7.97
C ASN A 247 -11.55 -2.27 9.01
N CYS A 248 -10.39 -2.85 9.25
CA CYS A 248 -10.22 -4.07 10.03
C CYS A 248 -11.13 -5.21 9.54
N GLU A 249 -11.30 -5.29 8.20
CA GLU A 249 -12.00 -6.37 7.54
C GLU A 249 -11.09 -7.59 7.37
N PRO A 250 -11.64 -8.81 7.27
CA PRO A 250 -10.81 -10.00 7.21
C PRO A 250 -9.97 -10.09 5.93
N TYR A 251 -8.71 -10.47 6.11
CA TYR A 251 -7.79 -10.79 5.03
C TYR A 251 -6.80 -11.87 5.46
N ARG A 252 -6.33 -12.65 4.50
CA ARG A 252 -5.29 -13.67 4.69
C ARG A 252 -4.04 -13.32 3.90
N GLY A 253 -2.93 -13.16 4.60
CA GLY A 253 -1.61 -13.04 4.00
C GLY A 253 -0.95 -14.41 3.82
N ILE A 254 -0.30 -14.61 2.68
CA ILE A 254 0.41 -15.86 2.34
C ILE A 254 1.81 -15.51 1.87
N GLY A 255 2.80 -16.16 2.45
CA GLY A 255 4.22 -15.97 2.16
C GLY A 255 5.00 -15.31 3.29
N PRO A 256 6.34 -15.41 3.30
CA PRO A 256 7.19 -14.87 4.36
C PRO A 256 6.95 -13.39 4.62
N ALA A 257 6.85 -13.02 5.89
CA ALA A 257 6.51 -11.68 6.40
C ALA A 257 5.12 -11.16 6.01
N ALA A 258 4.23 -11.97 5.45
CA ALA A 258 2.83 -11.60 5.26
C ALA A 258 2.06 -11.66 6.57
N HIS A 259 1.14 -10.72 6.77
CA HIS A 259 0.23 -10.68 7.91
C HIS A 259 -1.19 -11.06 7.48
N SER A 260 -1.96 -11.58 8.42
CA SER A 260 -3.37 -11.93 8.27
C SER A 260 -4.19 -11.30 9.40
N CYS A 261 -5.47 -11.00 9.15
CA CYS A 261 -6.46 -10.76 10.19
C CYS A 261 -7.73 -11.53 9.82
N VAL A 262 -7.98 -12.66 10.46
CA VAL A 262 -9.14 -13.51 10.20
C VAL A 262 -9.77 -13.87 11.55
N ASP A 263 -11.09 -13.81 11.62
CA ASP A 263 -11.86 -14.05 12.86
C ASP A 263 -11.36 -13.16 14.03
N ASN A 264 -11.02 -11.92 13.74
CA ASN A 264 -10.47 -10.91 14.66
C ASN A 264 -9.12 -11.28 15.29
N VAL A 265 -8.40 -12.27 14.74
CA VAL A 265 -7.06 -12.70 15.19
C VAL A 265 -6.02 -12.32 14.16
N ARG A 266 -5.02 -11.56 14.60
CA ARG A 266 -3.85 -11.21 13.76
C ARG A 266 -2.82 -12.33 13.81
N ARG A 267 -2.28 -12.65 12.64
CA ARG A 267 -1.23 -13.65 12.46
C ARG A 267 -0.21 -13.12 11.48
N PHE A 268 0.98 -13.69 11.50
CA PHE A 268 2.04 -13.38 10.55
C PHE A 268 2.86 -14.61 10.19
N TRP A 269 3.47 -14.58 9.04
CA TRP A 269 4.46 -15.56 8.63
C TRP A 269 5.86 -15.07 9.02
N PRO A 270 6.72 -15.90 9.62
CA PRO A 270 8.14 -15.56 9.81
C PRO A 270 8.82 -15.18 8.49
N GLY A 271 9.78 -14.27 8.56
CA GLY A 271 10.56 -13.83 7.41
C GLY A 271 11.62 -14.85 6.98
N ASP A 272 11.20 -16.07 6.62
CA ASP A 272 12.07 -17.17 6.19
C ASP A 272 11.55 -17.78 4.89
N VAL A 273 12.17 -17.40 3.77
CA VAL A 273 11.80 -17.89 2.43
C VAL A 273 12.05 -19.38 2.28
N GLN A 274 13.19 -19.88 2.78
CA GLN A 274 13.53 -21.28 2.62
C GLN A 274 12.63 -22.17 3.49
N GLY A 275 12.41 -21.78 4.74
CA GLY A 275 11.49 -22.49 5.62
C GLY A 275 10.05 -22.52 5.10
N PHE A 276 9.61 -21.44 4.43
CA PHE A 276 8.31 -21.41 3.76
C PHE A 276 8.24 -22.40 2.57
N ILE A 277 9.30 -22.45 1.75
CA ILE A 277 9.39 -23.40 0.62
C ILE A 277 9.35 -24.83 1.15
N ASP A 278 10.14 -25.13 2.17
CA ASP A 278 10.29 -26.47 2.75
C ASP A 278 9.08 -26.87 3.63
N GLY A 279 8.21 -25.92 3.98
CA GLY A 279 7.04 -26.14 4.84
C GLY A 279 7.42 -26.35 6.32
N THR A 280 8.57 -25.84 6.73
CA THR A 280 9.06 -25.94 8.12
C THR A 280 8.69 -24.73 8.98
N VAL A 281 8.30 -23.59 8.38
CA VAL A 281 7.71 -22.45 9.08
C VAL A 281 6.20 -22.42 8.89
N HIS A 282 5.50 -21.91 9.88
CA HIS A 282 4.06 -21.80 9.90
C HIS A 282 3.63 -20.39 10.33
N GLU A 283 2.38 -20.06 10.07
CA GLU A 283 1.78 -18.81 10.51
C GLU A 283 1.73 -18.77 12.05
N GLU A 284 2.19 -17.67 12.64
CA GLU A 284 2.22 -17.43 14.07
C GLU A 284 1.13 -16.43 14.48
N THR A 285 0.56 -16.59 15.67
CA THR A 285 -0.43 -15.67 16.23
C THR A 285 0.28 -14.46 16.84
N GLU A 286 -0.13 -13.27 16.46
CA GLU A 286 0.36 -11.99 16.99
C GLU A 286 -0.54 -11.49 18.14
N GLY A 287 -1.86 -11.61 18.00
CA GLY A 287 -2.87 -11.18 18.98
C GLY A 287 -4.23 -10.94 18.35
N ASP A 288 -5.16 -10.44 19.15
CA ASP A 288 -6.47 -10.03 18.64
C ASP A 288 -6.41 -8.63 18.01
N CYS A 289 -7.31 -8.37 17.06
CA CYS A 289 -7.56 -7.03 16.56
C CYS A 289 -8.45 -6.29 17.56
N THR A 290 -7.91 -5.28 18.22
CA THR A 290 -8.57 -4.55 19.30
C THR A 290 -9.39 -3.35 18.80
N ALA A 291 -10.17 -2.72 19.69
CA ALA A 291 -10.81 -1.45 19.40
C ALA A 291 -9.77 -0.33 19.12
N GLU A 292 -8.61 -0.39 19.78
CA GLU A 292 -7.50 0.56 19.54
C GLU A 292 -6.91 0.37 18.15
N ASP A 293 -6.74 -0.87 17.68
CA ASP A 293 -6.33 -1.13 16.28
C ASP A 293 -7.34 -0.53 15.30
N TYR A 294 -8.65 -0.66 15.57
CA TYR A 294 -9.68 -0.06 14.75
C TYR A 294 -9.57 1.48 14.75
N LEU A 295 -9.37 2.10 15.91
CA LEU A 295 -9.13 3.55 16.02
C LEU A 295 -7.93 3.99 15.17
N LEU A 296 -6.78 3.29 15.30
CA LEU A 296 -5.56 3.56 14.52
C LEU A 296 -5.82 3.52 13.02
N MET A 297 -6.54 2.51 12.56
CA MET A 297 -6.83 2.31 11.13
C MET A 297 -7.85 3.33 10.60
N GLN A 298 -8.91 3.62 11.35
CA GLN A 298 -9.97 4.53 10.89
C GLN A 298 -9.53 6.00 10.82
N LEU A 299 -8.65 6.45 11.72
CA LEU A 299 -8.12 7.83 11.66
C LEU A 299 -7.15 8.07 10.49
N ARG A 300 -6.75 7.03 9.76
CA ARG A 300 -6.08 7.18 8.46
C ARG A 300 -7.02 7.61 7.35
N LEU A 301 -8.30 7.25 7.46
CA LEU A 301 -9.30 7.49 6.41
C LEU A 301 -9.84 8.93 6.47
N THR A 302 -10.09 9.53 5.31
CA THR A 302 -10.70 10.86 5.22
C THR A 302 -12.13 10.91 5.75
N ARG A 303 -12.83 9.75 5.76
CA ARG A 303 -14.15 9.62 6.41
C ARG A 303 -14.06 9.58 7.94
N GLY A 304 -12.88 9.20 8.47
CA GLY A 304 -12.61 9.14 9.90
C GLY A 304 -13.22 7.96 10.64
N LEU A 305 -13.23 8.08 11.96
CA LEU A 305 -13.75 7.11 12.92
C LEU A 305 -15.25 7.30 13.13
N ASP A 306 -16.01 6.22 13.01
CA ASP A 306 -17.40 6.17 13.51
C ASP A 306 -17.37 5.79 14.99
N LEU A 307 -17.79 6.71 15.84
CA LEU A 307 -17.79 6.56 17.31
C LEU A 307 -18.79 5.48 17.80
N GLU A 308 -19.88 5.27 17.07
CA GLU A 308 -20.86 4.21 17.39
C GLU A 308 -20.28 2.83 17.09
N GLU A 309 -19.60 2.68 15.95
CA GLU A 309 -18.90 1.44 15.61
C GLU A 309 -17.74 1.18 16.57
N TYR A 310 -16.98 2.22 16.92
CA TYR A 310 -15.90 2.11 17.91
C TYR A 310 -16.43 1.61 19.25
N ALA A 311 -17.57 2.17 19.72
CA ALA A 311 -18.22 1.70 20.96
C ALA A 311 -18.73 0.26 20.85
N ARG A 312 -19.27 -0.15 19.69
CA ARG A 312 -19.70 -1.55 19.44
C ARG A 312 -18.52 -2.53 19.48
N ARG A 313 -17.32 -2.09 19.14
CA ARG A 313 -16.08 -2.86 19.25
C ARG A 313 -15.45 -2.82 20.65
N GLY A 314 -16.13 -2.19 21.62
CA GLY A 314 -15.67 -2.10 23.01
C GLY A 314 -14.78 -0.87 23.31
N GLY A 315 -14.56 -0.01 22.34
CA GLY A 315 -13.81 1.21 22.51
C GLY A 315 -14.64 2.31 23.18
N HIS A 316 -13.99 3.13 23.98
CA HIS A 316 -14.62 4.33 24.60
C HIS A 316 -13.56 5.38 24.89
N PHE A 317 -13.97 6.64 24.84
CA PHE A 317 -13.09 7.76 25.18
C PHE A 317 -13.42 8.30 26.56
N THR A 318 -12.40 8.53 27.36
CA THR A 318 -12.49 9.26 28.64
C THR A 318 -12.89 10.72 28.40
N ALA A 319 -13.32 11.40 29.45
CA ALA A 319 -13.63 12.83 29.38
C ALA A 319 -12.42 13.69 28.96
N ALA A 320 -11.20 13.28 29.34
CA ALA A 320 -9.96 13.93 28.95
C ALA A 320 -9.68 13.78 27.44
N GLN A 321 -9.79 12.56 26.91
CA GLN A 321 -9.63 12.29 25.47
C GLN A 321 -10.68 13.03 24.65
N GLN A 322 -11.95 13.06 25.07
CA GLN A 322 -12.98 13.85 24.40
C GLN A 322 -12.71 15.36 24.43
N ALA A 323 -12.13 15.89 25.54
CA ALA A 323 -11.70 17.27 25.60
C ALA A 323 -10.56 17.57 24.61
N PHE A 324 -9.59 16.66 24.50
CA PHE A 324 -8.52 16.75 23.53
C PHE A 324 -9.05 16.68 22.08
N MET A 325 -9.99 15.79 21.77
CA MET A 325 -10.65 15.73 20.46
C MET A 325 -11.30 17.07 20.10
N ARG A 326 -11.98 17.74 21.06
CA ARG A 326 -12.53 19.10 20.85
C ARG A 326 -11.46 20.15 20.61
N GLN A 327 -10.30 20.04 21.27
CA GLN A 327 -9.16 20.91 20.98
C GLN A 327 -8.64 20.70 19.55
N CYS A 328 -8.52 19.46 19.09
CA CYS A 328 -8.15 19.17 17.70
C CYS A 328 -9.11 19.84 16.70
N VAL A 329 -10.42 19.83 16.98
CA VAL A 329 -11.40 20.54 16.15
C VAL A 329 -11.20 22.05 16.20
N THR A 330 -10.99 22.63 17.38
CA THR A 330 -10.78 24.07 17.56
C THR A 330 -9.54 24.57 16.81
N HIS A 331 -8.48 23.74 16.74
CA HIS A 331 -7.23 24.05 16.04
C HIS A 331 -7.24 23.66 14.54
N GLY A 332 -8.36 23.15 14.02
CA GLY A 332 -8.48 22.78 12.60
C GLY A 332 -7.81 21.46 12.21
N TYR A 333 -7.37 20.65 13.17
CA TYR A 333 -6.78 19.33 12.92
C TYR A 333 -7.83 18.23 12.70
N ALA A 334 -9.05 18.44 13.18
CA ALA A 334 -10.13 17.47 13.02
C ALA A 334 -11.48 18.16 12.74
N VAL A 335 -12.42 17.35 12.28
CA VAL A 335 -13.84 17.69 12.17
C VAL A 335 -14.61 16.63 12.94
N TRP A 336 -15.56 17.06 13.78
CA TRP A 336 -16.46 16.19 14.55
C TRP A 336 -17.91 16.52 14.22
N GLU A 337 -18.57 15.64 13.50
CA GLU A 337 -19.94 15.80 13.04
C GLU A 337 -20.76 14.54 13.38
N GLY A 338 -21.76 14.67 14.24
CA GLY A 338 -22.54 13.53 14.70
C GLY A 338 -21.69 12.46 15.37
N SER A 339 -21.74 11.23 14.86
CA SER A 339 -20.90 10.11 15.31
C SER A 339 -19.55 10.05 14.59
N SER A 340 -19.25 10.92 13.62
CA SER A 340 -18.00 10.89 12.86
C SER A 340 -16.95 11.85 13.41
N PHE A 341 -15.75 11.34 13.70
CA PHE A 341 -14.57 12.13 14.02
C PHE A 341 -13.48 11.84 12.97
N ARG A 342 -13.11 12.82 12.17
CA ARG A 342 -12.14 12.67 11.08
C ARG A 342 -11.03 13.72 11.15
N LEU A 343 -9.83 13.33 10.74
CA LEU A 343 -8.72 14.27 10.62
C LEU A 343 -8.84 15.09 9.33
N THR A 344 -8.43 16.36 9.41
CA THR A 344 -8.16 17.19 8.22
C THR A 344 -6.78 16.80 7.63
N PRO A 345 -6.41 17.27 6.44
CA PRO A 345 -5.04 17.09 5.94
C PRO A 345 -3.97 17.59 6.93
N ALA A 346 -4.21 18.73 7.61
CA ALA A 346 -3.34 19.23 8.67
C ALA A 346 -3.27 18.28 9.89
N GLY A 347 -4.41 17.68 10.27
CA GLY A 347 -4.46 16.67 11.32
C GLY A 347 -3.76 15.36 10.93
N MET A 348 -3.81 14.96 9.65
CA MET A 348 -3.11 13.78 9.16
C MET A 348 -1.58 13.95 9.25
N VAL A 349 -1.05 15.15 9.06
CA VAL A 349 0.39 15.44 9.25
C VAL A 349 0.85 15.13 10.67
N VAL A 350 0.02 15.44 11.68
CA VAL A 350 0.32 15.23 13.09
C VAL A 350 -0.42 14.03 13.69
N GLN A 351 -0.88 13.11 12.86
CA GLN A 351 -1.70 11.96 13.25
C GLN A 351 -1.08 11.16 14.40
N ASN A 352 0.22 10.88 14.37
CA ASN A 352 0.88 10.11 15.42
C ASN A 352 0.79 10.79 16.80
N ALA A 353 0.96 12.12 16.85
CA ALA A 353 0.79 12.88 18.09
C ALA A 353 -0.67 12.83 18.59
N ILE A 354 -1.64 12.94 17.67
CA ILE A 354 -3.06 12.83 18.04
C ILE A 354 -3.37 11.41 18.55
N LEU A 355 -2.89 10.36 17.91
CA LEU A 355 -3.10 8.99 18.33
C LEU A 355 -2.51 8.69 19.70
N THR A 356 -1.32 9.23 20.02
CA THR A 356 -0.69 9.04 21.34
C THR A 356 -1.56 9.58 22.50
N GLU A 357 -2.38 10.59 22.26
CA GLU A 357 -3.30 11.16 23.26
C GLU A 357 -4.66 10.41 23.31
N LEU A 358 -4.97 9.62 22.29
CA LEU A 358 -6.25 8.91 22.18
C LEU A 358 -6.18 7.43 22.57
N ILE A 359 -4.97 6.86 22.62
CA ILE A 359 -4.67 5.49 23.07
C ILE A 359 -4.03 5.49 24.46
#